data_b1f104f3234bb4f12f2f93f6fb2da2b3
#
_entry.id   b1f104f3234bb4f12f2f93f6fb2da2b3
#
_cell.length_a   1.000
_cell.length_b   1.000
_cell.length_c   1.000
_cell.angle_alpha   90.00
_cell.angle_beta   90.00
_cell.angle_gamma   90.00
#
_symmetry.space_group_name_H-M   'P 1'
#
loop_
_entity.id
_entity.type
_entity.pdbx_description
1 polymer ?
#
loop_
_entity_poly.entity_id
_entity_poly.type
_entity_poly.pdbx_seq_one_letter_code
_entity_poly.pdbx_strand_id
1 'polypeptide(L)'
;GLDDAGLARKVRVLRDVLARHAQATAPLAALAAFGGFEIAMMSGAVLQAALERRVIVVDGFIASSAVLIAARLQPTVLSRCVFAHCSDEAGHALMLRALEAQPLLTLGLRLGEGSGAALAWPLLDSACRLRGGMASFESAGVSRQSDPEPGADPSR
;
A
#
# COMPACT_ATOMS: atom_id res chain seq x y z
N GLY A 1 -13.01 -23.62 -0.10
CA GLY A 1 -11.61 -23.75 0.30
C GLY A 1 -11.07 -25.14 -0.01
N LEU A 2 -9.75 -25.32 0.11
CA LEU A 2 -9.13 -26.63 -0.02
C LEU A 2 -9.40 -27.44 1.27
N ASP A 3 -9.52 -28.76 1.13
CA ASP A 3 -9.45 -29.68 2.26
C ASP A 3 -8.01 -29.79 2.79
N ASP A 4 -7.80 -30.46 3.91
CA ASP A 4 -6.47 -30.57 4.55
C ASP A 4 -5.44 -31.26 3.63
N ALA A 5 -5.84 -32.24 2.86
CA ALA A 5 -4.98 -32.94 1.91
C ALA A 5 -4.58 -32.03 0.73
N GLY A 6 -5.51 -31.21 0.23
CA GLY A 6 -5.28 -30.21 -0.78
C GLY A 6 -4.37 -29.07 -0.30
N LEU A 7 -4.55 -28.63 0.94
CA LEU A 7 -3.69 -27.63 1.56
C LEU A 7 -2.26 -28.16 1.73
N ALA A 8 -2.10 -29.39 2.25
CA ALA A 8 -0.79 -30.01 2.41
C ALA A 8 -0.06 -30.16 1.06
N ARG A 9 -0.79 -30.55 0.01
CA ARG A 9 -0.24 -30.62 -1.37
C ARG A 9 0.19 -29.26 -1.88
N LYS A 10 -0.65 -28.22 -1.70
CA LYS A 10 -0.31 -26.85 -2.10
C LYS A 10 0.96 -26.35 -1.40
N VAL A 11 1.07 -26.55 -0.10
CA VAL A 11 2.25 -26.15 0.68
C VAL A 11 3.51 -26.86 0.19
N ARG A 12 3.44 -28.16 -0.10
CA ARG A 12 4.56 -28.94 -0.65
C ARG A 12 5.00 -28.37 -2.00
N VAL A 13 4.06 -28.19 -2.94
CA VAL A 13 4.37 -27.62 -4.26
C VAL A 13 5.04 -26.25 -4.15
N LEU A 14 4.53 -25.37 -3.28
CA LEU A 14 5.12 -24.05 -3.06
C LEU A 14 6.55 -24.15 -2.51
N ARG A 15 6.82 -25.06 -1.58
CA ARG A 15 8.18 -25.32 -1.08
C ARG A 15 9.12 -25.80 -2.16
N ASP A 16 8.66 -26.75 -2.99
CA ASP A 16 9.45 -27.29 -4.10
C ASP A 16 9.78 -26.21 -5.14
N VAL A 17 8.82 -25.34 -5.45
CA VAL A 17 9.02 -24.20 -6.37
C VAL A 17 10.00 -23.18 -5.78
N LEU A 18 9.88 -22.84 -4.50
CA LEU A 18 10.82 -21.94 -3.83
C LEU A 18 12.25 -22.50 -3.81
N ALA A 19 12.40 -23.79 -3.52
CA ALA A 19 13.70 -24.47 -3.55
C ALA A 19 14.30 -24.49 -4.95
N ARG A 20 13.48 -24.79 -5.98
CA ARG A 20 13.90 -24.82 -7.38
C ARG A 20 14.40 -23.47 -7.90
N HIS A 21 13.83 -22.37 -7.41
CA HIS A 21 14.12 -21.00 -7.83
C HIS A 21 14.79 -20.17 -6.72
N ALA A 22 15.56 -20.82 -5.83
CA ALA A 22 16.20 -20.16 -4.69
C ALA A 22 17.11 -18.97 -5.07
N GLN A 23 17.66 -18.98 -6.29
CA GLN A 23 18.50 -17.89 -6.84
C GLN A 23 17.68 -16.70 -7.38
N ALA A 24 16.36 -16.81 -7.50
CA ALA A 24 15.50 -15.75 -8.03
C ALA A 24 15.22 -14.66 -6.96
N THR A 25 16.27 -13.98 -6.51
CA THR A 25 16.20 -12.96 -5.44
C THR A 25 16.03 -11.54 -5.97
N ALA A 26 16.47 -11.25 -7.19
CA ALA A 26 16.24 -9.95 -7.81
C ALA A 26 14.75 -9.79 -8.20
N PRO A 27 14.18 -8.57 -8.12
CA PRO A 27 12.75 -8.35 -8.32
C PRO A 27 12.19 -8.92 -9.63
N LEU A 28 12.87 -8.70 -10.75
CA LEU A 28 12.43 -9.23 -12.04
C LEU A 28 12.61 -10.75 -12.14
N ALA A 29 13.65 -11.31 -11.54
CA ALA A 29 13.85 -12.76 -11.50
C ALA A 29 12.76 -13.43 -10.62
N ALA A 30 12.41 -12.82 -9.46
CA ALA A 30 11.33 -13.29 -8.61
C ALA A 30 9.98 -13.21 -9.34
N LEU A 31 9.70 -12.10 -10.03
CA LEU A 31 8.49 -11.93 -10.84
C LEU A 31 8.40 -12.99 -11.95
N ALA A 32 9.49 -13.27 -12.64
CA ALA A 32 9.53 -14.27 -13.70
C ALA A 32 9.37 -15.71 -13.17
N ALA A 33 9.88 -16.00 -11.96
CA ALA A 33 9.83 -17.34 -11.36
C ALA A 33 8.50 -17.62 -10.64
N PHE A 34 7.88 -16.63 -10.01
CA PHE A 34 6.76 -16.81 -9.08
C PHE A 34 5.52 -16.00 -9.44
N GLY A 35 5.65 -14.96 -10.27
CA GLY A 35 4.54 -14.08 -10.66
C GLY A 35 3.72 -14.62 -11.81
N GLY A 36 2.51 -14.05 -11.96
CA GLY A 36 1.68 -14.23 -13.15
C GLY A 36 1.79 -13.02 -14.09
N PHE A 37 1.25 -13.14 -15.30
CA PHE A 37 1.22 -12.04 -16.26
C PHE A 37 0.43 -10.84 -15.75
N GLU A 38 -0.62 -11.08 -14.96
CA GLU A 38 -1.41 -10.04 -14.32
C GLU A 38 -0.58 -9.22 -13.32
N ILE A 39 0.25 -9.87 -12.50
CA ILE A 39 1.14 -9.19 -11.56
C ILE A 39 2.22 -8.40 -12.31
N ALA A 40 2.78 -8.98 -13.37
CA ALA A 40 3.78 -8.31 -14.21
C ALA A 40 3.21 -7.05 -14.86
N MET A 41 2.01 -7.15 -15.43
CA MET A 41 1.32 -6.02 -16.06
C MET A 41 1.00 -4.93 -15.04
N MET A 42 0.45 -5.28 -13.88
CA MET A 42 0.17 -4.34 -12.81
C MET A 42 1.44 -3.67 -12.27
N SER A 43 2.55 -4.41 -12.14
CA SER A 43 3.83 -3.83 -11.72
C SER A 43 4.31 -2.75 -12.69
N GLY A 44 4.20 -2.99 -13.99
CA GLY A 44 4.49 -2.01 -15.03
C GLY A 44 3.57 -0.79 -14.96
N ALA A 45 2.27 -1.02 -14.77
CA ALA A 45 1.28 0.05 -14.63
C ALA A 45 1.56 0.93 -13.39
N VAL A 46 1.94 0.33 -12.26
CA VAL A 46 2.34 1.06 -11.04
C VAL A 46 3.56 1.94 -11.29
N LEU A 47 4.60 1.41 -11.95
CA LEU A 47 5.80 2.17 -12.29
C LEU A 47 5.48 3.35 -13.19
N GLN A 48 4.67 3.13 -14.24
CA GLN A 48 4.27 4.18 -15.18
C GLN A 48 3.40 5.24 -14.50
N ALA A 49 2.41 4.84 -13.70
CA ALA A 49 1.55 5.75 -12.97
C ALA A 49 2.36 6.63 -11.98
N ALA A 50 3.34 6.04 -11.30
CA ALA A 50 4.21 6.78 -10.41
C ALA A 50 5.10 7.80 -11.16
N LEU A 51 5.63 7.42 -12.33
CA LEU A 51 6.38 8.31 -13.21
C LEU A 51 5.53 9.52 -13.65
N GLU A 52 4.26 9.29 -13.97
CA GLU A 52 3.28 10.33 -14.30
C GLU A 52 2.75 11.08 -13.06
N ARG A 53 3.28 10.80 -11.87
CA ARG A 53 2.85 11.42 -10.60
C ARG A 53 1.36 11.20 -10.27
N ARG A 54 0.77 10.11 -10.76
CA ARG A 54 -0.60 9.72 -10.43
C ARG A 54 -0.68 9.20 -9.00
N VAL A 55 -1.83 9.38 -8.35
CA VAL A 55 -2.18 8.65 -7.12
C VAL A 55 -2.60 7.24 -7.51
N ILE A 56 -2.05 6.25 -6.82
CA ILE A 56 -2.29 4.84 -7.08
C ILE A 56 -3.06 4.26 -5.91
N VAL A 57 -4.32 3.92 -6.11
CA VAL A 57 -5.14 3.25 -5.09
C VAL A 57 -4.94 1.75 -5.22
N VAL A 58 -4.28 1.18 -4.22
CA VAL A 58 -3.92 -0.24 -4.17
C VAL A 58 -5.03 -1.00 -3.45
N ASP A 59 -5.72 -1.91 -4.16
CA ASP A 59 -6.87 -2.63 -3.61
C ASP A 59 -6.46 -3.61 -2.49
N GLY A 60 -6.10 -4.81 -2.84
CA GLY A 60 -5.88 -5.90 -1.88
C GLY A 60 -4.55 -6.63 -2.09
N PHE A 61 -4.54 -7.93 -1.73
CA PHE A 61 -3.32 -8.74 -1.65
C PHE A 61 -2.59 -8.86 -2.99
N ILE A 62 -3.31 -9.16 -4.08
CA ILE A 62 -2.69 -9.34 -5.40
C ILE A 62 -2.15 -8.01 -5.94
N ALA A 63 -2.91 -6.92 -5.83
CA ALA A 63 -2.44 -5.59 -6.20
C ALA A 63 -1.21 -5.17 -5.39
N SER A 64 -1.20 -5.46 -4.08
CA SER A 64 -0.04 -5.21 -3.22
C SER A 64 1.20 -6.02 -3.62
N SER A 65 1.05 -7.23 -4.17
CA SER A 65 2.17 -8.01 -4.68
C SER A 65 2.83 -7.34 -5.89
N ALA A 66 2.04 -6.72 -6.77
CA ALA A 66 2.55 -5.95 -7.89
C ALA A 66 3.28 -4.68 -7.43
N VAL A 67 2.74 -3.99 -6.41
CA VAL A 67 3.40 -2.84 -5.78
C VAL A 67 4.71 -3.27 -5.11
N LEU A 68 4.77 -4.45 -4.49
CA LEU A 68 6.01 -4.97 -3.88
C LEU A 68 7.13 -5.10 -4.93
N ILE A 69 6.82 -5.66 -6.10
CA ILE A 69 7.78 -5.74 -7.21
C ILE A 69 8.19 -4.34 -7.68
N ALA A 70 7.23 -3.47 -7.92
CA ALA A 70 7.48 -2.10 -8.37
C ALA A 70 8.36 -1.32 -7.35
N ALA A 71 8.08 -1.45 -6.06
CA ALA A 71 8.84 -0.79 -5.00
C ALA A 71 10.27 -1.34 -4.85
N ARG A 72 10.49 -2.62 -5.14
CA ARG A 72 11.83 -3.20 -5.15
C ARG A 72 12.64 -2.77 -6.36
N LEU A 73 12.00 -2.40 -7.46
CA LEU A 73 12.64 -1.81 -8.65
C LEU A 73 12.87 -0.32 -8.46
N GLN A 74 11.88 0.40 -7.93
CA GLN A 74 11.89 1.83 -7.73
C GLN A 74 11.15 2.21 -6.42
N PRO A 75 11.86 2.38 -5.30
CA PRO A 75 11.24 2.62 -3.99
C PRO A 75 10.34 3.85 -3.93
N THR A 76 10.61 4.87 -4.73
CA THR A 76 9.83 6.11 -4.76
C THR A 76 8.38 5.94 -5.18
N VAL A 77 8.00 4.79 -5.78
CA VAL A 77 6.60 4.52 -6.15
C VAL A 77 5.69 4.51 -4.92
N LEU A 78 6.20 4.12 -3.75
CA LEU A 78 5.42 4.04 -2.52
C LEU A 78 4.83 5.39 -2.10
N SER A 79 5.52 6.49 -2.40
CA SER A 79 5.00 7.85 -2.13
C SER A 79 3.77 8.22 -2.96
N ARG A 80 3.41 7.40 -3.94
CA ARG A 80 2.23 7.56 -4.79
C ARG A 80 1.12 6.57 -4.47
N CYS A 81 1.39 5.58 -3.61
CA CYS A 81 0.46 4.52 -3.29
C CYS A 81 -0.40 4.86 -2.06
N VAL A 82 -1.69 4.60 -2.18
CA VAL A 82 -2.64 4.61 -1.07
C VAL A 82 -3.20 3.19 -0.96
N PHE A 83 -2.88 2.49 0.10
CA PHE A 83 -3.35 1.13 0.33
C PHE A 83 -4.79 1.18 0.86
N ALA A 84 -5.74 0.69 0.08
CA ALA A 84 -7.16 0.84 0.36
C ALA A 84 -7.59 0.05 1.58
N HIS A 85 -7.20 -1.22 1.67
CA HIS A 85 -7.57 -2.05 2.81
C HIS A 85 -6.56 -3.17 3.10
N CYS A 86 -6.61 -3.72 4.32
CA CYS A 86 -6.02 -5.01 4.62
C CYS A 86 -7.08 -6.08 4.37
N SER A 87 -6.86 -6.97 3.39
CA SER A 87 -7.75 -8.10 3.16
C SER A 87 -7.53 -9.20 4.20
N ASP A 88 -8.53 -10.08 4.34
CA ASP A 88 -8.48 -11.25 5.24
C ASP A 88 -7.63 -12.41 4.68
N GLU A 89 -6.76 -12.12 3.73
CA GLU A 89 -5.75 -13.07 3.24
C GLU A 89 -4.52 -13.05 4.16
N ALA A 90 -4.15 -14.20 4.70
CA ALA A 90 -3.10 -14.33 5.72
C ALA A 90 -1.75 -13.69 5.34
N GLY A 91 -1.41 -13.68 4.05
CA GLY A 91 -0.18 -13.07 3.53
C GLY A 91 -0.23 -11.54 3.39
N HIS A 92 -1.43 -10.94 3.35
CA HIS A 92 -1.56 -9.53 3.03
C HIS A 92 -1.01 -8.62 4.15
N ALA A 93 -1.31 -8.92 5.39
CA ALA A 93 -0.76 -8.17 6.53
C ALA A 93 0.78 -8.25 6.61
N LEU A 94 1.37 -9.40 6.23
CA LEU A 94 2.82 -9.56 6.12
C LEU A 94 3.40 -8.68 5.01
N MET A 95 2.73 -8.66 3.86
CA MET A 95 3.15 -7.86 2.70
C MET A 95 3.07 -6.37 2.98
N LEU A 96 1.99 -5.89 3.60
CA LEU A 96 1.85 -4.48 4.01
C LEU A 96 2.96 -4.07 4.97
N ARG A 97 3.32 -4.93 5.94
CA ARG A 97 4.47 -4.68 6.82
C ARG A 97 5.79 -4.60 6.05
N ALA A 98 6.01 -5.49 5.08
CA ALA A 98 7.22 -5.48 4.24
C ALA A 98 7.32 -4.25 3.33
N LEU A 99 6.20 -3.60 3.04
CA LEU A 99 6.08 -2.34 2.29
C LEU A 99 6.07 -1.12 3.22
N GLU A 100 6.09 -1.30 4.55
CA GLU A 100 5.89 -0.24 5.55
C GLU A 100 4.60 0.57 5.30
N ALA A 101 3.58 -0.11 4.77
CA ALA A 101 2.32 0.47 4.34
C ALA A 101 1.24 0.34 5.40
N GLN A 102 0.47 1.42 5.57
CA GLN A 102 -0.71 1.45 6.43
C GLN A 102 -1.97 1.48 5.56
N PRO A 103 -2.85 0.47 5.65
CA PRO A 103 -4.10 0.45 4.91
C PRO A 103 -5.10 1.43 5.53
N LEU A 104 -5.96 2.04 4.69
CA LEU A 104 -7.03 2.93 5.15
C LEU A 104 -8.13 2.17 5.89
N LEU A 105 -8.43 0.93 5.48
CA LEU A 105 -9.54 0.14 6.01
C LEU A 105 -9.07 -1.25 6.47
N THR A 106 -9.70 -1.77 7.51
CA THR A 106 -9.55 -3.16 7.97
C THR A 106 -10.94 -3.69 8.29
N LEU A 107 -11.61 -4.24 7.29
CA LEU A 107 -13.02 -4.65 7.34
C LEU A 107 -13.21 -6.16 7.16
N GLY A 108 -12.14 -6.96 7.21
CA GLY A 108 -12.22 -8.40 6.96
C GLY A 108 -12.67 -8.75 5.53
N LEU A 109 -12.41 -7.88 4.56
CA LEU A 109 -12.82 -8.10 3.17
C LEU A 109 -11.99 -9.19 2.51
N ARG A 110 -12.66 -10.05 1.76
CA ARG A 110 -12.04 -11.15 1.03
C ARG A 110 -12.60 -11.33 -0.39
N LEU A 111 -13.37 -10.37 -0.86
CA LEU A 111 -14.02 -10.45 -2.17
C LEU A 111 -13.02 -10.25 -3.33
N GLY A 112 -12.12 -9.28 -3.21
CA GLY A 112 -11.25 -8.84 -4.31
C GLY A 112 -11.98 -7.92 -5.29
N GLU A 113 -11.60 -7.96 -6.57
CA GLU A 113 -12.26 -7.26 -7.69
C GLU A 113 -12.35 -5.74 -7.53
N GLY A 114 -11.39 -5.14 -6.80
CA GLY A 114 -11.39 -3.70 -6.57
C GLY A 114 -12.35 -3.22 -5.47
N SER A 115 -12.98 -4.15 -4.71
CA SER A 115 -13.96 -3.80 -3.68
C SER A 115 -13.38 -2.94 -2.57
N GLY A 116 -12.15 -3.21 -2.15
CA GLY A 116 -11.46 -2.39 -1.13
C GLY A 116 -11.17 -0.98 -1.64
N ALA A 117 -10.70 -0.86 -2.88
CA ALA A 117 -10.45 0.43 -3.51
C ALA A 117 -11.75 1.25 -3.67
N ALA A 118 -12.86 0.59 -4.07
CA ALA A 118 -14.16 1.23 -4.19
C ALA A 118 -14.67 1.77 -2.83
N LEU A 119 -14.48 1.02 -1.74
CA LEU A 119 -14.86 1.44 -0.39
C LEU A 119 -13.95 2.55 0.16
N ALA A 120 -12.68 2.58 -0.22
CA ALA A 120 -11.75 3.63 0.19
C ALA A 120 -11.94 4.94 -0.60
N TRP A 121 -12.53 4.89 -1.78
CA TRP A 121 -12.71 6.06 -2.65
C TRP A 121 -13.39 7.25 -1.98
N PRO A 122 -14.51 7.10 -1.26
CA PRO A 122 -15.15 8.22 -0.56
C PRO A 122 -14.25 8.91 0.47
N LEU A 123 -13.33 8.17 1.11
CA LEU A 123 -12.37 8.75 2.05
C LEU A 123 -11.36 9.65 1.33
N LEU A 124 -10.89 9.21 0.15
CA LEU A 124 -9.96 9.99 -0.67
C LEU A 124 -10.64 11.26 -1.22
N ASP A 125 -11.87 11.15 -1.71
CA ASP A 125 -12.66 12.30 -2.17
C ASP A 125 -12.89 13.29 -1.03
N SER A 126 -13.27 12.81 0.15
CA SER A 126 -13.44 13.63 1.35
C SER A 126 -12.15 14.34 1.75
N ALA A 127 -11.00 13.64 1.73
CA ALA A 127 -9.71 14.23 2.04
C ALA A 127 -9.32 15.35 1.05
N CYS A 128 -9.59 15.15 -0.24
CA CYS A 128 -9.37 16.18 -1.26
C CYS A 128 -10.26 17.42 -1.03
N ARG A 129 -11.53 17.21 -0.70
CA ARG A 129 -12.48 18.30 -0.40
C ARG A 129 -12.10 19.06 0.85
N LEU A 130 -11.70 18.36 1.92
CA LEU A 130 -11.23 18.99 3.16
C LEU A 130 -10.01 19.87 2.87
N ARG A 131 -9.01 19.34 2.15
CA ARG A 131 -7.80 20.12 1.81
C ARG A 131 -8.13 21.38 0.99
N GLY A 132 -9.08 21.28 0.07
CA GLY A 132 -9.48 22.40 -0.79
C GLY A 132 -10.40 23.42 -0.12
N GLY A 133 -11.16 23.00 0.91
CA GLY A 133 -12.18 23.82 1.57
C GLY A 133 -11.81 24.33 2.96
N MET A 134 -10.74 23.82 3.57
CA MET A 134 -10.30 24.29 4.90
C MET A 134 -9.70 25.69 4.83
N ALA A 135 -10.18 26.57 5.66
CA ALA A 135 -9.58 27.86 5.88
C ALA A 135 -8.20 27.72 6.55
N SER A 136 -7.22 28.50 6.14
CA SER A 136 -5.99 28.66 6.91
C SER A 136 -6.25 29.51 8.15
N PHE A 137 -5.42 29.41 9.19
CA PHE A 137 -5.52 30.31 10.36
C PHE A 137 -5.55 31.78 9.95
N GLU A 138 -4.79 32.12 8.93
CA GLU A 138 -4.70 33.45 8.37
C GLU A 138 -6.01 33.90 7.69
N SER A 139 -6.64 33.02 6.87
CA SER A 139 -7.91 33.30 6.23
C SER A 139 -9.11 33.24 7.20
N ALA A 140 -8.98 32.52 8.31
CA ALA A 140 -9.99 32.45 9.37
C ALA A 140 -9.88 33.58 10.42
N GLY A 141 -8.89 34.47 10.30
CA GLY A 141 -8.66 35.57 11.23
C GLY A 141 -8.24 35.12 12.64
N VAL A 142 -7.74 33.88 12.78
CA VAL A 142 -7.26 33.34 14.06
C VAL A 142 -5.83 33.82 14.29
N SER A 143 -5.60 34.59 15.37
CA SER A 143 -4.25 35.00 15.75
C SER A 143 -3.39 33.77 16.12
N ARG A 144 -2.16 33.72 15.64
CA ARG A 144 -1.18 32.73 16.12
C ARG A 144 -0.89 33.04 17.58
N GLN A 145 -0.90 32.02 18.42
CA GLN A 145 -0.37 32.16 19.78
C GLN A 145 1.13 32.48 19.59
N SER A 146 1.51 33.71 19.97
CA SER A 146 2.92 34.11 19.99
C SER A 146 3.63 33.18 20.98
N ASP A 147 4.69 32.53 20.54
CA ASP A 147 5.58 31.80 21.46
C ASP A 147 5.98 32.77 22.58
N PRO A 148 6.00 32.33 23.85
CA PRO A 148 6.45 33.21 24.94
C PRO A 148 7.89 33.64 24.62
N GLU A 149 8.16 34.94 24.70
CA GLU A 149 9.51 35.48 24.51
C GLU A 149 10.50 34.72 25.40
N PRO A 150 11.61 34.22 24.85
CA PRO A 150 12.63 33.58 25.67
C PRO A 150 13.33 34.67 26.50
N GLY A 151 12.90 34.87 27.74
CA GLY A 151 13.58 35.82 28.63
C GLY A 151 12.75 36.45 29.75
N ALA A 152 11.53 36.06 29.99
CA ALA A 152 10.83 36.52 31.21
C ALA A 152 11.32 35.71 32.41
N ASP A 153 12.28 36.26 33.15
CA ASP A 153 12.76 35.76 34.45
C ASP A 153 11.59 35.81 35.44
N PRO A 154 11.19 34.65 36.06
CA PRO A 154 10.10 34.61 37.04
C PRO A 154 10.49 35.12 38.44
N SER A 155 11.61 35.84 38.58
CA SER A 155 12.12 36.32 39.87
C SER A 155 12.22 37.87 39.94
N ARG A 156 11.18 38.60 39.50
CA ARG A 156 10.97 40.01 39.90
C ARG A 156 9.57 40.25 40.40
#